data_05fc5a22a737d6d79341cdcc5f891431
#
_entry.id   05fc5a22a737d6d79341cdcc5f891431
#
_cell.length_a   1.000
_cell.length_b   1.000
_cell.length_c   1.000
_cell.angle_alpha   90.00
_cell.angle_beta   90.00
_cell.angle_gamma   90.00
#
_symmetry.space_group_name_H-M   'P 1'
#
loop_
_entity.id
_entity.type
_entity.pdbx_description
1 polymer ?
#
loop_
_entity_poly.entity_id
_entity_poly.type
_entity_poly.pdbx_seq_one_letter_code
_entity_poly.pdbx_strand_id
1 'polypeptide(L)'
;DIAWYGHGPLGSVPPAVLVTAAPPKATIRTPAEFGATRFMVDRYAFAVLADLSLFPWHRDQATKRRQPQRLLGVGAPLLSTEELAGGPRAKSYELAGGLDGKALAELPKLAESVDEMKGLAAIVGEANATLWLGPDASERRFAGDQLRGYSTIALATHGFLPGEIRDVPEPALMLALDPASRDRFDGILTSREIARLQLDAD
;
A
#
# COMPACT_ATOMS: atom_id res chain seq x y z
N ASP A 1 -13.63 17.13 8.36
CA ASP A 1 -13.42 15.81 7.72
C ASP A 1 -14.62 15.52 6.82
N ILE A 2 -14.37 14.90 5.67
CA ILE A 2 -15.40 14.55 4.69
C ILE A 2 -15.30 13.04 4.44
N ALA A 3 -16.42 12.33 4.68
CA ALA A 3 -16.58 10.96 4.24
C ALA A 3 -17.15 10.96 2.81
N TRP A 4 -16.47 10.31 1.88
CA TRP A 4 -16.84 10.25 0.48
C TRP A 4 -17.25 8.84 0.07
N TYR A 5 -18.42 8.71 -0.50
CA TYR A 5 -18.88 7.50 -1.17
C TYR A 5 -19.16 7.82 -2.63
N GLY A 6 -18.25 7.39 -3.50
CA GLY A 6 -18.37 7.61 -4.94
C GLY A 6 -19.19 6.51 -5.61
N HIS A 7 -20.23 6.88 -6.37
CA HIS A 7 -21.03 5.95 -7.15
C HIS A 7 -21.10 6.40 -8.62
N GLY A 8 -21.09 5.46 -9.54
CA GLY A 8 -21.15 5.75 -10.97
C GLY A 8 -19.87 6.43 -11.49
N PRO A 9 -19.93 7.15 -12.62
CA PRO A 9 -18.76 7.77 -13.27
C PRO A 9 -17.98 8.75 -12.38
N LEU A 10 -18.65 9.40 -11.44
CA LEU A 10 -18.01 10.33 -10.50
C LEU A 10 -17.26 9.61 -9.37
N GLY A 11 -17.48 8.32 -9.17
CA GLY A 11 -16.77 7.53 -8.16
C GLY A 11 -15.28 7.41 -8.43
N SER A 12 -14.85 7.54 -9.68
CA SER A 12 -13.45 7.52 -10.07
C SER A 12 -12.71 8.86 -9.88
N VAL A 13 -13.44 9.94 -9.55
CA VAL A 13 -12.83 11.25 -9.32
C VAL A 13 -12.58 11.43 -7.82
N PRO A 14 -11.31 11.45 -7.36
CA PRO A 14 -11.01 11.71 -5.96
C PRO A 14 -11.49 13.13 -5.57
N PRO A 15 -12.35 13.28 -4.55
CA PRO A 15 -12.83 14.61 -4.15
C PRO A 15 -11.71 15.53 -3.67
N ALA A 16 -10.62 14.97 -3.18
CA ALA A 16 -9.44 15.68 -2.72
C ALA A 16 -8.83 16.61 -3.78
N VAL A 17 -8.90 16.21 -5.08
CA VAL A 17 -8.33 16.97 -6.20
C VAL A 17 -9.29 18.00 -6.80
N LEU A 18 -10.50 18.14 -6.25
CA LEU A 18 -11.43 19.19 -6.70
C LEU A 18 -10.88 20.57 -6.35
N VAL A 19 -10.87 21.45 -7.35
CA VAL A 19 -10.33 22.81 -7.22
C VAL A 19 -11.31 23.69 -6.44
N THR A 20 -10.83 24.30 -5.36
CA THR A 20 -11.60 25.28 -4.54
C THR A 20 -11.28 26.72 -4.89
N ALA A 21 -10.08 26.97 -5.43
CA ALA A 21 -9.72 28.25 -6.00
C ALA A 21 -8.88 28.02 -7.26
N ALA A 22 -9.34 28.58 -8.36
CA ALA A 22 -8.65 28.47 -9.64
C ALA A 22 -7.28 29.17 -9.59
N PRO A 23 -6.29 28.70 -10.34
CA PRO A 23 -5.02 29.38 -10.50
C PRO A 23 -5.24 30.75 -11.19
N PRO A 24 -4.33 31.70 -11.04
CA PRO A 24 -4.42 33.03 -11.65
C PRO A 24 -4.50 33.00 -13.17
N LYS A 25 -4.04 31.91 -13.78
CA LYS A 25 -4.06 31.70 -15.24
C LYS A 25 -4.92 30.51 -15.62
N ALA A 26 -5.68 30.62 -16.69
CA ALA A 26 -6.54 29.55 -17.20
C ALA A 26 -5.74 28.29 -17.69
N THR A 27 -4.49 28.48 -18.05
CA THR A 27 -3.62 27.38 -18.51
C THR A 27 -2.39 27.28 -17.61
N ILE A 28 -2.25 26.16 -16.92
CA ILE A 28 -1.09 25.82 -16.10
C ILE A 28 -0.03 25.16 -17.00
N ARG A 29 1.18 25.69 -16.99
CA ARG A 29 2.30 25.19 -17.81
C ARG A 29 3.50 24.75 -16.98
N THR A 30 3.57 25.13 -15.73
CA THR A 30 4.71 24.82 -14.84
C THR A 30 4.24 24.32 -13.48
N PRO A 31 5.05 23.51 -12.78
CA PRO A 31 4.74 23.08 -11.41
C PRO A 31 4.50 24.24 -10.44
N ALA A 32 5.21 25.38 -10.60
CA ALA A 32 5.04 26.56 -9.76
C ALA A 32 3.66 27.21 -9.97
N GLU A 33 3.16 27.24 -11.20
CA GLU A 33 1.82 27.74 -11.51
C GLU A 33 0.74 26.79 -10.95
N PHE A 34 1.01 25.46 -10.95
CA PHE A 34 0.14 24.47 -10.32
C PHE A 34 0.05 24.65 -8.80
N GLY A 35 1.17 24.99 -8.15
CA GLY A 35 1.23 25.24 -6.70
C GLY A 35 0.36 26.43 -6.23
N ALA A 36 -0.08 27.31 -7.14
CA ALA A 36 -1.01 28.38 -6.84
C ALA A 36 -2.49 27.94 -6.85
N THR A 37 -2.79 26.74 -7.35
CA THR A 37 -4.13 26.15 -7.32
C THR A 37 -4.44 25.68 -5.90
N ARG A 38 -5.67 25.87 -5.45
CA ARG A 38 -6.14 25.35 -4.16
C ARG A 38 -7.10 24.20 -4.39
N PHE A 39 -6.84 23.11 -3.71
CA PHE A 39 -7.63 21.90 -3.79
C PHE A 39 -8.44 21.68 -2.51
N MET A 40 -9.42 20.81 -2.56
CA MET A 40 -10.20 20.46 -1.37
C MET A 40 -9.32 19.80 -0.29
N VAL A 41 -8.30 19.06 -0.67
CA VAL A 41 -7.35 18.42 0.28
C VAL A 41 -6.56 19.45 1.11
N ASP A 42 -6.39 20.68 0.62
CA ASP A 42 -5.69 21.74 1.40
C ASP A 42 -6.51 22.18 2.63
N ARG A 43 -7.79 21.85 2.68
CA ARG A 43 -8.71 22.34 3.71
C ARG A 43 -9.43 21.23 4.46
N TYR A 44 -9.62 20.08 3.86
CA TYR A 44 -10.42 18.99 4.39
C TYR A 44 -9.64 17.68 4.34
N ALA A 45 -9.74 16.88 5.41
CA ALA A 45 -9.36 15.50 5.38
C ALA A 45 -10.49 14.65 4.76
N PHE A 46 -10.12 13.66 3.95
CA PHE A 46 -11.06 12.80 3.25
C PHE A 46 -10.91 11.36 3.69
N ALA A 47 -12.03 10.70 3.93
CA ALA A 47 -12.13 9.25 4.03
C ALA A 47 -12.99 8.74 2.87
N VAL A 48 -12.45 7.82 2.09
CA VAL A 48 -13.19 7.15 1.02
C VAL A 48 -13.85 5.90 1.61
N LEU A 49 -15.16 5.83 1.52
CA LEU A 49 -15.93 4.69 2.00
C LEU A 49 -16.20 3.75 0.84
N ALA A 50 -15.89 2.47 1.02
CA ALA A 50 -16.24 1.42 0.07
C ALA A 50 -17.76 1.15 0.08
N ASP A 51 -18.41 1.33 1.24
CA ASP A 51 -19.83 1.17 1.43
C ASP A 51 -20.33 2.11 2.53
N LEU A 52 -21.51 2.71 2.32
CA LEU A 52 -22.14 3.62 3.30
C LEU A 52 -22.53 2.90 4.61
N SER A 53 -22.78 1.60 4.56
CA SER A 53 -23.11 0.81 5.75
C SER A 53 -21.96 0.74 6.75
N LEU A 54 -20.72 0.96 6.28
CA LEU A 54 -19.52 0.98 7.14
C LEU A 54 -19.35 2.31 7.91
N PHE A 55 -20.07 3.36 7.53
CA PHE A 55 -19.90 4.67 8.16
C PHE A 55 -20.18 4.68 9.68
N PRO A 56 -21.26 4.06 10.21
CA PRO A 56 -21.47 3.98 11.64
C PRO A 56 -20.35 3.24 12.36
N TRP A 57 -19.83 2.17 11.75
CA TRP A 57 -18.73 1.38 12.30
C TRP A 57 -17.44 2.21 12.38
N HIS A 58 -17.07 2.91 11.32
CA HIS A 58 -15.89 3.80 11.31
C HIS A 58 -15.99 4.89 12.37
N ARG A 59 -17.17 5.51 12.53
CA ARG A 59 -17.39 6.53 13.55
C ARG A 59 -17.24 5.98 14.97
N ASP A 60 -17.74 4.77 15.22
CA ASP A 60 -17.64 4.11 16.51
C ASP A 60 -16.18 3.74 16.85
N GLN A 61 -15.42 3.29 15.88
CA GLN A 61 -14.01 3.01 16.06
C GLN A 61 -13.22 4.29 16.38
N ALA A 62 -13.45 5.38 15.66
CA ALA A 62 -12.78 6.65 15.89
C ALA A 62 -12.98 7.18 17.33
N THR A 63 -14.14 6.90 17.95
CA THR A 63 -14.42 7.30 19.34
C THR A 63 -13.78 6.37 20.37
N LYS A 64 -13.51 5.11 20.00
CA LYS A 64 -12.91 4.09 20.89
C LYS A 64 -11.38 4.15 20.93
N ARG A 65 -10.75 4.85 20.00
CA ARG A 65 -9.28 4.94 19.90
C ARG A 65 -8.68 5.71 21.06
N ARG A 66 -8.17 4.99 22.04
CA ARG A 66 -7.27 5.48 23.10
C ARG A 66 -5.95 4.72 23.11
N GLN A 67 -5.63 3.93 22.08
CA GLN A 67 -4.36 3.23 22.02
C GLN A 67 -3.26 4.17 21.50
N PRO A 68 -2.02 4.06 22.01
CA PRO A 68 -0.91 4.81 21.45
C PRO A 68 -0.78 4.44 19.95
N GLN A 69 -0.59 5.47 19.12
CA GLN A 69 -0.37 5.26 17.70
C GLN A 69 0.91 4.44 17.52
N ARG A 70 0.78 3.24 16.99
CA ARG A 70 1.90 2.37 16.63
C ARG A 70 1.85 2.08 15.15
N LEU A 71 2.93 2.39 14.46
CA LEU A 71 3.07 2.22 13.02
C LEU A 71 3.87 0.96 12.71
N LEU A 72 3.37 0.15 11.79
CA LEU A 72 4.16 -0.78 11.01
C LEU A 72 4.30 -0.22 9.59
N GLY A 73 5.51 0.15 9.20
CA GLY A 73 5.83 0.57 7.84
C GLY A 73 6.53 -0.56 7.08
N VAL A 74 6.02 -0.90 5.90
CA VAL A 74 6.57 -1.96 5.04
C VAL A 74 6.87 -1.36 3.69
N GLY A 75 8.13 -1.43 3.24
CA GLY A 75 8.52 -0.79 1.99
C GLY A 75 9.79 -1.34 1.35
N ALA A 76 10.00 -0.95 0.09
CA ALA A 76 11.17 -1.32 -0.70
C ALA A 76 11.51 -2.82 -0.62
N PRO A 77 10.57 -3.74 -0.86
CA PRO A 77 10.86 -5.17 -0.76
C PRO A 77 12.04 -5.51 -1.68
N LEU A 78 12.95 -6.32 -1.18
CA LEU A 78 14.09 -6.76 -1.97
C LEU A 78 13.63 -7.84 -2.95
N LEU A 79 13.62 -7.48 -4.22
CA LEU A 79 13.36 -8.38 -5.32
C LEU A 79 14.71 -8.81 -5.88
N SER A 80 15.25 -9.93 -5.39
CA SER A 80 16.54 -10.43 -5.85
C SER A 80 16.42 -11.00 -7.25
N THR A 81 17.06 -10.34 -8.22
CA THR A 81 17.11 -10.79 -9.61
C THR A 81 17.89 -12.08 -9.80
N GLU A 82 18.96 -12.28 -9.04
CA GLU A 82 19.79 -13.49 -9.13
C GLU A 82 19.11 -14.71 -8.52
N GLU A 83 18.34 -14.51 -7.46
CA GLU A 83 17.63 -15.59 -6.77
C GLU A 83 16.35 -16.01 -7.49
N LEU A 84 15.67 -15.08 -8.18
CA LEU A 84 14.54 -15.40 -9.06
C LEU A 84 14.98 -16.14 -10.33
N ALA A 85 16.15 -15.81 -10.87
CA ALA A 85 16.65 -16.39 -12.12
C ALA A 85 17.41 -17.73 -11.95
N GLY A 86 17.88 -18.07 -10.75
CA GLY A 86 18.86 -19.15 -10.55
C GLY A 86 18.39 -20.41 -9.84
N GLY A 87 17.14 -20.48 -9.40
CA GLY A 87 16.65 -21.67 -8.69
C GLY A 87 15.93 -22.66 -9.62
N PRO A 88 16.21 -24.00 -9.54
CA PRO A 88 15.55 -24.99 -10.39
C PRO A 88 14.04 -25.15 -10.15
N ARG A 89 13.44 -24.35 -9.29
CA ARG A 89 12.02 -24.37 -8.92
C ARG A 89 11.43 -22.97 -8.73
N ALA A 90 11.97 -21.95 -9.38
CA ALA A 90 11.24 -20.70 -9.47
C ALA A 90 9.90 -21.03 -10.15
N LYS A 91 8.79 -21.02 -9.40
CA LYS A 91 7.49 -20.92 -10.03
C LYS A 91 7.59 -19.66 -10.88
N SER A 92 7.52 -19.81 -12.18
CA SER A 92 7.50 -18.68 -13.09
C SER A 92 6.17 -17.98 -12.85
N TYR A 93 6.17 -16.90 -12.11
CA TYR A 93 5.03 -16.00 -12.10
C TYR A 93 4.96 -15.37 -13.48
N GLU A 94 3.89 -15.60 -14.18
CA GLU A 94 3.61 -14.92 -15.43
C GLU A 94 2.51 -13.89 -15.16
N LEU A 95 2.85 -12.63 -15.34
CA LEU A 95 1.85 -11.57 -15.36
C LEU A 95 0.90 -11.74 -16.55
N ALA A 96 -0.34 -11.30 -16.42
CA ALA A 96 -1.27 -11.30 -17.55
C ALA A 96 -0.63 -10.53 -18.72
N GLY A 97 -0.52 -11.17 -19.87
CA GLY A 97 0.22 -10.64 -21.02
C GLY A 97 1.60 -11.26 -21.25
N GLY A 98 1.98 -12.33 -20.52
CA GLY A 98 3.18 -13.11 -20.78
C GLY A 98 4.43 -12.62 -20.04
N LEU A 99 4.27 -11.79 -19.01
CA LEU A 99 5.38 -11.41 -18.14
C LEU A 99 5.72 -12.61 -17.24
N ASP A 100 6.96 -13.05 -17.30
CA ASP A 100 7.50 -14.14 -16.49
C ASP A 100 8.13 -13.63 -15.18
N GLY A 101 8.68 -14.52 -14.36
CA GLY A 101 9.37 -14.14 -13.12
C GLY A 101 10.56 -13.19 -13.33
N LYS A 102 11.12 -13.14 -14.55
CA LYS A 102 12.15 -12.18 -14.92
C LYS A 102 11.57 -10.76 -15.03
N ALA A 103 10.37 -10.62 -15.58
CA ALA A 103 9.69 -9.34 -15.67
C ALA A 103 9.27 -8.80 -14.28
N LEU A 104 8.94 -9.68 -13.33
CA LEU A 104 8.73 -9.29 -11.93
C LEU A 104 10.02 -8.76 -11.29
N ALA A 105 11.15 -9.38 -11.61
CA ALA A 105 12.46 -8.93 -11.13
C ALA A 105 12.92 -7.61 -11.78
N GLU A 106 12.37 -7.26 -12.94
CA GLU A 106 12.64 -6.01 -13.68
C GLU A 106 11.71 -4.87 -13.22
N LEU A 107 10.77 -5.10 -12.28
CA LEU A 107 9.95 -4.03 -11.73
C LEU A 107 10.83 -2.91 -11.14
N PRO A 108 10.43 -1.65 -11.31
CA PRO A 108 11.18 -0.52 -10.77
C PRO A 108 11.40 -0.69 -9.26
N LYS A 109 12.63 -0.46 -8.81
CA LYS A 109 12.90 -0.41 -7.37
C LYS A 109 12.17 0.79 -6.77
N LEU A 110 11.41 0.57 -5.73
CA LEU A 110 10.71 1.63 -5.00
C LEU A 110 11.65 2.24 -3.93
N ALA A 111 12.78 2.81 -4.36
CA ALA A 111 13.78 3.35 -3.44
C ALA A 111 13.20 4.47 -2.56
N GLU A 112 12.30 5.28 -3.10
CA GLU A 112 11.62 6.37 -2.42
C GLU A 112 10.72 5.88 -1.29
N SER A 113 10.24 4.63 -1.34
CA SER A 113 9.40 4.07 -0.28
C SER A 113 10.13 3.92 1.06
N VAL A 114 11.47 3.85 1.05
CA VAL A 114 12.27 3.89 2.29
C VAL A 114 12.12 5.22 2.99
N ASP A 115 12.24 6.31 2.25
CA ASP A 115 12.14 7.66 2.80
C ASP A 115 10.70 7.99 3.21
N GLU A 116 9.72 7.49 2.47
CA GLU A 116 8.31 7.57 2.84
C GLU A 116 8.04 6.89 4.19
N MET A 117 8.47 5.65 4.37
CA MET A 117 8.28 4.92 5.63
C MET A 117 9.02 5.58 6.80
N LYS A 118 10.23 6.08 6.59
CA LYS A 118 10.97 6.86 7.59
C LYS A 118 10.26 8.18 7.94
N GLY A 119 9.69 8.85 6.93
CA GLY A 119 8.90 10.07 7.13
C GLY A 119 7.67 9.80 8.01
N LEU A 120 6.94 8.72 7.76
CA LEU A 120 5.82 8.29 8.60
C LEU A 120 6.28 7.96 10.03
N ALA A 121 7.40 7.25 10.18
CA ALA A 121 7.97 6.92 11.49
C ALA A 121 8.34 8.17 12.29
N ALA A 122 8.90 9.18 11.65
CA ALA A 122 9.22 10.45 12.29
C ALA A 122 7.95 11.20 12.77
N ILE A 123 6.85 11.12 12.02
CA ILE A 123 5.57 11.75 12.40
C ILE A 123 4.96 11.10 13.65
N VAL A 124 4.93 9.76 13.74
CA VAL A 124 4.36 9.06 14.89
C VAL A 124 5.34 8.93 16.06
N GLY A 125 6.61 9.28 15.83
CA GLY A 125 7.74 9.08 16.75
C GLY A 125 8.40 7.71 16.54
N GLU A 126 9.71 7.71 16.31
CA GLU A 126 10.48 6.49 15.96
C GLU A 126 10.31 5.35 16.98
N ALA A 127 10.15 5.68 18.26
CA ALA A 127 9.90 4.68 19.30
C ALA A 127 8.55 3.96 19.16
N ASN A 128 7.63 4.52 18.38
CA ASN A 128 6.30 3.97 18.12
C ASN A 128 6.21 3.33 16.72
N ALA A 129 7.29 3.32 15.95
CA ALA A 129 7.33 2.79 14.61
C ALA A 129 8.19 1.53 14.52
N THR A 130 7.71 0.56 13.77
CA THR A 130 8.47 -0.60 13.32
C THR A 130 8.53 -0.54 11.80
N LEU A 131 9.73 -0.67 11.23
CA LEU A 131 9.91 -0.64 9.78
C LEU A 131 10.43 -1.99 9.29
N TRP A 132 9.72 -2.59 8.35
CA TRP A 132 10.16 -3.75 7.57
C TRP A 132 10.55 -3.27 6.18
N LEU A 133 11.84 -3.18 5.93
CA LEU A 133 12.40 -2.67 4.69
C LEU A 133 13.30 -3.70 4.01
N GLY A 134 13.39 -3.66 2.70
CA GLY A 134 14.24 -4.57 1.95
C GLY A 134 13.86 -6.04 2.17
N PRO A 135 14.79 -6.90 2.61
CA PRO A 135 14.51 -8.32 2.84
C PRO A 135 13.53 -8.57 3.99
N ASP A 136 13.38 -7.61 4.92
CA ASP A 136 12.42 -7.71 6.02
C ASP A 136 10.97 -7.47 5.58
N ALA A 137 10.74 -6.83 4.44
CA ALA A 137 9.42 -6.64 3.84
C ALA A 137 8.91 -7.95 3.21
N SER A 138 8.84 -9.04 3.98
CA SER A 138 8.57 -10.40 3.51
C SER A 138 7.23 -10.94 3.98
N GLU A 139 6.61 -11.79 3.17
CA GLU A 139 5.36 -12.49 3.48
C GLU A 139 5.47 -13.33 4.76
N ARG A 140 6.63 -13.95 4.99
CA ARG A 140 6.90 -14.73 6.19
C ARG A 140 6.68 -13.94 7.48
N ARG A 141 7.02 -12.64 7.49
CA ARG A 141 6.78 -11.77 8.64
C ARG A 141 5.30 -11.54 8.88
N PHE A 142 4.51 -11.34 7.82
CA PHE A 142 3.06 -11.24 7.94
C PHE A 142 2.42 -12.50 8.52
N ALA A 143 2.94 -13.67 8.18
CA ALA A 143 2.44 -14.94 8.69
C ALA A 143 2.94 -15.28 10.10
N GLY A 144 4.11 -14.79 10.51
CA GLY A 144 4.78 -15.17 11.75
C GLY A 144 4.73 -14.13 12.86
N ASP A 145 4.75 -12.86 12.50
CA ASP A 145 4.82 -11.79 13.48
C ASP A 145 3.43 -11.39 13.99
N GLN A 146 3.35 -10.95 15.24
CA GLN A 146 2.11 -10.44 15.80
C GLN A 146 1.82 -9.04 15.23
N LEU A 147 0.83 -8.97 14.36
CA LEU A 147 0.38 -7.71 13.76
C LEU A 147 -0.62 -6.95 14.64
N ARG A 148 -1.11 -7.61 15.68
CA ARG A 148 -1.94 -6.95 16.71
C ARG A 148 -1.11 -5.92 17.47
N GLY A 149 -1.71 -4.82 17.80
CA GLY A 149 -1.08 -3.72 18.52
C GLY A 149 -0.44 -2.66 17.62
N TYR A 150 -0.49 -2.81 16.29
CA TYR A 150 -0.27 -1.69 15.38
C TYR A 150 -1.62 -1.04 15.06
N SER A 151 -1.71 0.27 15.25
CA SER A 151 -2.89 1.05 14.90
C SER A 151 -2.90 1.43 13.42
N THR A 152 -1.73 1.39 12.79
CA THR A 152 -1.55 1.72 11.38
C THR A 152 -0.55 0.76 10.76
N ILE A 153 -0.89 0.19 9.61
CA ILE A 153 0.00 -0.59 8.77
C ILE A 153 0.07 0.11 7.43
N ALA A 154 1.24 0.67 7.10
CA ALA A 154 1.51 1.34 5.84
C ALA A 154 2.34 0.43 4.94
N LEU A 155 1.89 0.25 3.69
CA LEU A 155 2.56 -0.60 2.71
C LEU A 155 2.91 0.22 1.47
N ALA A 156 4.20 0.34 1.18
CA ALA A 156 4.73 0.99 -0.01
C ALA A 156 5.46 -0.05 -0.87
N THR A 157 4.67 -0.80 -1.64
CA THR A 157 5.12 -1.88 -2.51
C THR A 157 4.30 -1.92 -3.79
N HIS A 158 4.68 -2.79 -4.74
CA HIS A 158 3.89 -3.01 -5.95
C HIS A 158 2.59 -3.74 -5.62
N GLY A 159 1.48 -3.20 -6.13
CA GLY A 159 0.17 -3.84 -6.08
C GLY A 159 -0.25 -4.37 -7.45
N PHE A 160 -0.94 -5.48 -7.46
CA PHE A 160 -1.45 -6.12 -8.66
C PHE A 160 -2.97 -6.25 -8.61
N LEU A 161 -3.60 -6.00 -9.74
CA LEU A 161 -5.02 -6.22 -9.91
C LEU A 161 -5.31 -7.72 -10.17
N PRO A 162 -6.56 -8.17 -9.98
CA PRO A 162 -6.95 -9.54 -10.26
C PRO A 162 -6.56 -9.96 -11.68
N GLY A 163 -5.82 -11.05 -11.81
CA GLY A 163 -5.42 -11.62 -13.10
C GLY A 163 -4.21 -10.96 -13.77
N GLU A 164 -3.58 -9.95 -13.16
CA GLU A 164 -2.30 -9.43 -13.67
C GLU A 164 -1.14 -10.40 -13.44
N ILE A 165 -1.25 -11.23 -12.41
CA ILE A 165 -0.35 -12.36 -12.20
C ILE A 165 -1.10 -13.63 -12.58
N ARG A 166 -0.47 -14.48 -13.41
CA ARG A 166 -1.06 -15.78 -13.78
C ARG A 166 -1.34 -16.61 -12.52
N ASP A 167 -2.47 -17.27 -12.50
CA ASP A 167 -2.94 -18.12 -11.38
C ASP A 167 -3.22 -17.36 -10.06
N VAL A 168 -3.20 -16.02 -10.08
CA VAL A 168 -3.61 -15.17 -8.97
C VAL A 168 -4.88 -14.39 -9.38
N PRO A 169 -6.08 -14.92 -9.12
CA PRO A 169 -7.35 -14.32 -9.57
C PRO A 169 -7.84 -13.18 -8.67
N GLU A 170 -7.04 -12.74 -7.70
CA GLU A 170 -7.40 -11.76 -6.69
C GLU A 170 -6.32 -10.66 -6.58
N PRO A 171 -6.64 -9.50 -5.99
CA PRO A 171 -5.65 -8.46 -5.75
C PRO A 171 -4.51 -8.97 -4.87
N ALA A 172 -3.30 -8.50 -5.11
CA ALA A 172 -2.13 -8.92 -4.37
C ALA A 172 -1.09 -7.81 -4.22
N LEU A 173 -0.23 -7.94 -3.24
CA LEU A 173 0.93 -7.09 -3.01
C LEU A 173 2.21 -7.90 -3.19
N MET A 174 3.23 -7.26 -3.75
CA MET A 174 4.53 -7.89 -3.88
C MET A 174 5.39 -7.61 -2.65
N LEU A 175 5.95 -8.67 -2.09
CA LEU A 175 6.84 -8.62 -0.93
C LEU A 175 8.20 -9.24 -1.27
N ALA A 176 9.17 -9.08 -0.38
CA ALA A 176 10.48 -9.65 -0.55
C ALA A 176 10.41 -11.18 -0.56
N LEU A 177 11.12 -11.77 -1.52
CA LEU A 177 11.30 -13.21 -1.59
C LEU A 177 12.27 -13.68 -0.50
N ASP A 178 11.88 -14.72 0.21
CA ASP A 178 12.76 -15.43 1.13
C ASP A 178 13.15 -16.78 0.51
N PRO A 179 14.38 -16.91 0.00
CA PRO A 179 14.83 -18.14 -0.64
C PRO A 179 14.73 -19.37 0.26
N ALA A 180 14.88 -19.17 1.57
CA ALA A 180 14.85 -20.27 2.54
C ALA A 180 13.44 -20.81 2.82
N SER A 181 12.41 -20.06 2.46
CA SER A 181 11.00 -20.41 2.74
C SER A 181 10.09 -20.38 1.51
N ARG A 182 10.63 -20.44 0.31
CA ARG A 182 9.90 -20.36 -0.98
C ARG A 182 8.78 -21.39 -1.16
N ASP A 183 8.94 -22.57 -0.59
CA ASP A 183 7.89 -23.60 -0.68
C ASP A 183 6.62 -23.22 0.09
N ARG A 184 6.73 -22.26 0.99
CA ARG A 184 5.64 -21.82 1.87
C ARG A 184 5.21 -20.38 1.63
N PHE A 185 6.16 -19.50 1.28
CA PHE A 185 5.93 -18.07 1.09
C PHE A 185 6.52 -17.68 -0.27
N ASP A 186 5.65 -17.28 -1.16
CA ASP A 186 6.02 -17.02 -2.55
C ASP A 186 6.31 -15.54 -2.85
N GLY A 187 6.19 -14.69 -1.83
CA GLY A 187 6.41 -13.24 -1.95
C GLY A 187 5.22 -12.49 -2.51
N ILE A 188 4.09 -13.16 -2.72
CA ILE A 188 2.85 -12.54 -3.18
C ILE A 188 1.81 -12.62 -2.07
N LEU A 189 1.57 -11.50 -1.41
CA LEU A 189 0.57 -11.40 -0.35
C LEU A 189 -0.80 -11.09 -0.96
N THR A 190 -1.64 -12.10 -1.07
CA THR A 190 -2.97 -12.00 -1.68
C THR A 190 -4.00 -11.37 -0.75
N SER A 191 -5.08 -10.83 -1.31
CA SER A 191 -6.19 -10.30 -0.53
C SER A 191 -6.81 -11.33 0.41
N ARG A 192 -6.83 -12.62 0.02
CA ARG A 192 -7.31 -13.72 0.85
C ARG A 192 -6.38 -13.99 2.05
N GLU A 193 -5.08 -13.88 1.88
CA GLU A 193 -4.11 -14.00 2.98
C GLU A 193 -4.22 -12.82 3.93
N ILE A 194 -4.33 -11.60 3.39
CA ILE A 194 -4.57 -10.39 4.19
C ILE A 194 -5.84 -10.54 5.04
N ALA A 195 -6.92 -11.07 4.47
CA ALA A 195 -8.18 -11.27 5.18
C ALA A 195 -8.10 -12.28 6.34
N ARG A 196 -7.05 -13.10 6.40
CA ARG A 196 -6.79 -14.06 7.48
C ARG A 196 -5.90 -13.50 8.60
N LEU A 197 -5.27 -12.35 8.36
CA LEU A 197 -4.44 -11.69 9.34
C LEU A 197 -5.29 -11.21 10.52
N GLN A 198 -4.70 -11.26 11.69
CA GLN A 198 -5.34 -10.71 12.90
C GLN A 198 -4.80 -9.32 13.14
N LEU A 199 -5.55 -8.33 12.69
CA LEU A 199 -5.17 -6.93 12.72
C LEU A 199 -6.02 -6.17 13.73
N ASP A 200 -5.38 -5.23 14.45
CA ASP A 200 -6.04 -4.21 15.26
C ASP A 200 -5.94 -2.83 14.58
N ALA A 201 -5.33 -2.79 13.39
CA ALA A 201 -5.18 -1.58 12.57
C ALA A 201 -6.53 -1.13 11.99
N ASP A 202 -6.62 0.18 11.76
CA ASP A 202 -7.79 0.83 11.17
C ASP A 202 -7.70 0.90 9.67
#